data_8802cdf6777ca67c5090bfc49af94261
#
_entry.id   8802cdf6777ca67c5090bfc49af94261
#
_cell.length_a   1.000
_cell.length_b   1.000
_cell.length_c   1.000
_cell.angle_alpha   90.00
_cell.angle_beta   90.00
_cell.angle_gamma   90.00
#
_symmetry.space_group_name_H-M   'P 1'
#
loop_
_entity.id
_entity.type
_entity.pdbx_description
1 polymer ?
#
loop_
_entity_poly.entity_id
_entity_poly.type
_entity_poly.pdbx_seq_one_letter_code
_entity_poly.pdbx_strand_id
1 'polypeptide(L)'
;MIGIEEYRELREKYWDVASWTIWAPAGERPKSNIGDLSVFNDPDLLQKINTGFVFVALNGSGVHDAYLESSKPWFNFHSDYSRGHDYKMRYAMTGTPLWGSYITDIIKYYQEVDSSKAVKYAKSHPEVMKQNIEAFKDELRLLGGNPVIIALGDATYNILKEIFNSEYHIIKIKHYSFTIGKEEYRKELLEAVEPFIN
;
A
#
# COMPACT_ATOMS: atom_id res chain seq x y z
N MET A 1 -2.07 17.49 5.85
CA MET A 1 -2.36 16.62 7.04
C MET A 1 -3.80 16.20 6.94
N ILE A 2 -4.10 14.92 7.08
CA ILE A 2 -5.48 14.40 7.01
C ILE A 2 -6.26 14.81 8.27
N GLY A 3 -7.55 15.15 8.11
CA GLY A 3 -8.43 15.39 9.24
C GLY A 3 -8.92 14.08 9.86
N ILE A 4 -9.45 14.17 11.09
CA ILE A 4 -9.96 12.99 11.81
C ILE A 4 -11.18 12.36 11.10
N GLU A 5 -12.01 13.18 10.46
CA GLU A 5 -13.22 12.69 9.78
C GLU A 5 -12.85 11.94 8.49
N GLU A 6 -11.92 12.47 7.69
CA GLU A 6 -11.42 11.79 6.49
C GLU A 6 -10.71 10.47 6.86
N TYR A 7 -9.92 10.46 7.95
CA TYR A 7 -9.30 9.22 8.44
C TYR A 7 -10.35 8.18 8.86
N ARG A 8 -11.42 8.60 9.56
CA ARG A 8 -12.51 7.71 9.95
C ARG A 8 -13.24 7.15 8.73
N GLU A 9 -13.51 7.98 7.72
CA GLU A 9 -14.17 7.57 6.50
C GLU A 9 -13.30 6.59 5.69
N LEU A 10 -11.98 6.83 5.57
CA LEU A 10 -11.04 5.88 4.98
C LEU A 10 -11.05 4.55 5.73
N ARG A 11 -11.04 4.59 7.07
CA ARG A 11 -11.08 3.39 7.89
C ARG A 11 -12.39 2.63 7.73
N GLU A 12 -13.53 3.31 7.66
CA GLU A 12 -14.82 2.67 7.49
C GLU A 12 -14.97 1.97 6.13
N LYS A 13 -14.47 2.62 5.07
CA LYS A 13 -14.67 2.14 3.70
C LYS A 13 -13.59 1.17 3.22
N TYR A 14 -12.33 1.32 3.66
CA TYR A 14 -11.17 0.69 3.03
C TYR A 14 -10.25 -0.07 4.00
N TRP A 15 -10.66 -0.27 5.23
CA TRP A 15 -9.86 -0.88 6.29
C TRP A 15 -9.31 -2.27 5.96
N ASP A 16 -9.95 -3.01 5.08
CA ASP A 16 -9.64 -4.39 4.70
C ASP A 16 -8.82 -4.52 3.39
N VAL A 17 -8.73 -3.44 2.61
CA VAL A 17 -8.00 -3.41 1.33
C VAL A 17 -6.86 -2.39 1.30
N ALA A 18 -6.74 -1.58 2.33
CA ALA A 18 -5.73 -0.55 2.45
C ALA A 18 -5.08 -0.56 3.82
N SER A 19 -4.02 0.24 3.99
CA SER A 19 -3.34 0.46 5.27
C SER A 19 -2.46 1.71 5.20
N TRP A 20 -1.61 1.86 6.22
CA TRP A 20 -0.61 2.90 6.32
C TRP A 20 0.77 2.27 6.52
N THR A 21 1.79 2.88 5.95
CA THR A 21 3.18 2.39 6.04
C THR A 21 3.80 2.68 7.41
N ILE A 22 3.10 2.24 8.46
CA ILE A 22 3.50 2.32 9.87
C ILE A 22 3.49 0.90 10.44
N TRP A 23 4.60 0.44 10.96
CA TRP A 23 4.73 -0.89 11.57
C TRP A 23 5.33 -0.79 12.97
N ALA A 24 5.02 -1.76 13.81
CA ALA A 24 5.72 -1.93 15.08
C ALA A 24 7.23 -2.15 14.83
N PRO A 25 8.10 -1.69 15.74
CA PRO A 25 9.54 -1.89 15.63
C PRO A 25 9.90 -3.36 15.45
N ALA A 26 10.92 -3.64 14.64
CA ALA A 26 11.45 -4.98 14.53
C ALA A 26 12.04 -5.41 15.88
N GLY A 27 11.75 -6.65 16.30
CA GLY A 27 12.46 -7.30 17.38
C GLY A 27 13.79 -7.88 16.88
N GLU A 28 14.20 -9.02 17.43
CA GLU A 28 15.48 -9.67 17.06
C GLU A 28 15.55 -10.11 15.60
N ARG A 29 14.41 -10.41 14.98
CA ARG A 29 14.34 -10.86 13.59
C ARG A 29 13.70 -9.80 12.71
N PRO A 30 14.15 -9.62 11.46
CA PRO A 30 13.59 -8.63 10.55
C PRO A 30 12.09 -8.78 10.29
N LYS A 31 11.52 -9.96 10.46
CA LYS A 31 10.09 -10.24 10.26
C LYS A 31 9.24 -10.14 11.53
N SER A 32 9.85 -9.97 12.72
CA SER A 32 9.07 -9.88 13.95
C SER A 32 8.18 -8.66 13.97
N ASN A 33 7.04 -8.77 14.63
CA ASN A 33 6.08 -7.70 14.88
C ASN A 33 5.49 -7.05 13.61
N ILE A 34 5.56 -7.72 12.45
CA ILE A 34 4.92 -7.18 11.24
C ILE A 34 3.39 -7.14 11.41
N GLY A 35 2.79 -8.18 11.98
CA GLY A 35 1.35 -8.27 12.24
C GLY A 35 0.88 -7.55 13.51
N ASP A 36 1.75 -6.83 14.20
CA ASP A 36 1.37 -6.04 15.38
C ASP A 36 0.70 -4.73 14.96
N LEU A 37 -0.62 -4.71 15.02
CA LEU A 37 -1.46 -3.57 14.66
C LEU A 37 -1.68 -2.58 15.81
N SER A 38 -1.05 -2.77 16.97
CA SER A 38 -1.17 -1.85 18.12
C SER A 38 -0.72 -0.42 17.78
N VAL A 39 0.14 -0.28 16.77
CA VAL A 39 0.59 1.01 16.23
C VAL A 39 -0.56 1.91 15.76
N PHE A 40 -1.69 1.32 15.35
CA PHE A 40 -2.89 2.05 14.93
C PHE A 40 -3.78 2.50 16.10
N ASN A 41 -3.45 2.11 17.34
CA ASN A 41 -4.09 2.59 18.56
C ASN A 41 -3.34 3.79 19.18
N ASP A 42 -2.26 4.25 18.55
CA ASP A 42 -1.49 5.39 19.03
C ASP A 42 -2.35 6.66 18.99
N PRO A 43 -2.51 7.39 20.10
CA PRO A 43 -3.28 8.65 20.15
C PRO A 43 -2.71 9.73 19.22
N ASP A 44 -1.41 9.66 18.90
CA ASP A 44 -0.72 10.60 18.02
C ASP A 44 -0.62 10.08 16.57
N LEU A 45 -1.38 9.06 16.21
CA LEU A 45 -1.33 8.42 14.89
C LEU A 45 -1.48 9.43 13.74
N LEU A 46 -2.44 10.36 13.85
CA LEU A 46 -2.69 11.35 12.79
C LEU A 46 -1.51 12.28 12.53
N GLN A 47 -0.65 12.50 13.52
CA GLN A 47 0.58 13.29 13.36
C GLN A 47 1.67 12.51 12.62
N LYS A 48 1.57 11.16 12.59
CA LYS A 48 2.51 10.26 11.94
C LYS A 48 2.12 9.91 10.51
N ILE A 49 0.88 10.20 10.13
CA ILE A 49 0.35 9.95 8.80
C ILE A 49 0.88 10.98 7.81
N ASN A 50 1.31 10.49 6.65
CA ASN A 50 1.78 11.27 5.52
C ASN A 50 0.89 11.01 4.30
N THR A 51 0.13 12.01 3.86
CA THR A 51 -0.73 11.93 2.67
C THR A 51 -0.04 12.41 1.38
N GLY A 52 1.23 12.77 1.44
CA GLY A 52 2.00 13.22 0.26
C GLY A 52 2.40 12.09 -0.69
N PHE A 53 2.35 10.85 -0.23
CA PHE A 53 2.67 9.66 -1.02
C PHE A 53 1.60 8.58 -0.85
N VAL A 54 1.28 7.89 -1.96
CA VAL A 54 0.34 6.77 -1.99
C VAL A 54 0.99 5.58 -2.68
N PHE A 55 1.22 4.51 -1.94
CA PHE A 55 1.72 3.26 -2.51
C PHE A 55 0.55 2.43 -3.04
N VAL A 56 0.69 1.92 -4.24
CA VAL A 56 -0.37 1.11 -4.87
C VAL A 56 0.21 -0.23 -5.31
N ALA A 57 -0.32 -1.32 -4.74
CA ALA A 57 -0.07 -2.68 -5.18
C ALA A 57 -1.15 -3.13 -6.18
N LEU A 58 -0.96 -4.31 -6.76
CA LEU A 58 -1.88 -4.80 -7.77
C LEU A 58 -3.17 -5.33 -7.15
N ASN A 59 -3.03 -6.28 -6.22
CA ASN A 59 -4.13 -6.99 -5.55
C ASN A 59 -3.61 -7.76 -4.33
N GLY A 60 -4.51 -8.15 -3.45
CA GLY A 60 -4.18 -9.03 -2.33
C GLY A 60 -3.63 -10.39 -2.80
N SER A 61 -2.58 -10.90 -2.16
CA SER A 61 -1.90 -12.13 -2.57
C SER A 61 -2.69 -13.42 -2.30
N GLY A 62 -3.74 -13.37 -1.49
CA GLY A 62 -4.64 -14.51 -1.23
C GLY A 62 -3.98 -15.74 -0.61
N VAL A 63 -2.78 -15.63 -0.08
CA VAL A 63 -1.98 -16.80 0.32
C VAL A 63 -2.46 -17.43 1.61
N HIS A 64 -3.46 -16.86 2.32
CA HIS A 64 -3.81 -17.43 3.61
C HIS A 64 -5.23 -17.22 4.11
N ASP A 65 -5.77 -18.26 4.77
CA ASP A 65 -6.95 -18.20 5.61
C ASP A 65 -6.89 -17.12 6.70
N ALA A 66 -5.69 -16.63 7.04
CA ALA A 66 -5.46 -15.48 7.90
C ALA A 66 -6.17 -14.19 7.43
N TYR A 67 -6.45 -14.05 6.15
CA TYR A 67 -7.30 -12.98 5.64
C TYR A 67 -8.75 -13.09 6.14
N LEU A 68 -9.22 -14.30 6.37
CA LEU A 68 -10.56 -14.56 6.89
C LEU A 68 -10.63 -14.41 8.43
N GLU A 69 -9.51 -14.57 9.12
CA GLU A 69 -9.44 -14.44 10.60
C GLU A 69 -9.14 -13.02 11.08
N SER A 70 -8.60 -12.17 10.22
CA SER A 70 -8.23 -10.81 10.61
C SER A 70 -9.32 -9.80 10.25
N SER A 71 -10.38 -9.77 11.04
CA SER A 71 -11.35 -8.67 11.08
C SER A 71 -10.77 -7.38 11.70
N LYS A 72 -9.45 -7.17 11.60
CA LYS A 72 -8.77 -6.02 12.21
C LYS A 72 -8.51 -4.94 11.17
N PRO A 73 -8.94 -3.71 11.43
CA PRO A 73 -8.64 -2.58 10.54
C PRO A 73 -7.14 -2.44 10.27
N TRP A 74 -6.82 -2.15 9.00
CA TRP A 74 -5.46 -1.90 8.50
C TRP A 74 -4.54 -3.13 8.49
N PHE A 75 -5.11 -4.35 8.49
CA PHE A 75 -4.31 -5.58 8.43
C PHE A 75 -3.60 -5.77 7.09
N ASN A 76 -4.17 -5.28 5.98
CA ASN A 76 -3.53 -5.40 4.67
C ASN A 76 -2.12 -4.79 4.72
N PHE A 77 -1.14 -5.42 4.11
CA PHE A 77 0.30 -5.08 4.16
C PHE A 77 0.98 -5.23 5.54
N HIS A 78 0.31 -5.90 6.49
CA HIS A 78 0.84 -6.20 7.85
C HIS A 78 0.80 -7.69 8.15
N SER A 79 1.05 -8.53 7.16
CA SER A 79 1.02 -9.97 7.34
C SER A 79 2.31 -10.48 8.00
N ASP A 80 2.17 -11.21 9.09
CA ASP A 80 3.25 -11.94 9.76
C ASP A 80 3.52 -13.33 9.15
N TYR A 81 2.88 -13.63 8.01
CA TYR A 81 3.10 -14.87 7.28
C TYR A 81 4.59 -15.12 7.04
N SER A 82 5.05 -16.33 7.32
CA SER A 82 6.48 -16.67 7.32
C SER A 82 7.18 -16.42 5.97
N ARG A 83 6.46 -16.51 4.85
CA ARG A 83 6.94 -16.19 3.50
C ARG A 83 6.59 -14.75 3.07
N GLY A 84 5.92 -13.98 3.92
CA GLY A 84 5.59 -12.57 3.65
C GLY A 84 6.86 -11.71 3.48
N HIS A 85 6.69 -10.64 2.74
CA HIS A 85 7.78 -9.71 2.42
C HIS A 85 7.54 -8.28 2.94
N ASP A 86 6.48 -8.04 3.69
CA ASP A 86 6.10 -6.72 4.24
C ASP A 86 7.21 -6.11 5.10
N TYR A 87 8.06 -6.95 5.72
CA TYR A 87 9.24 -6.51 6.44
C TYR A 87 10.23 -5.70 5.59
N LYS A 88 10.26 -5.92 4.26
CA LYS A 88 11.11 -5.13 3.35
C LYS A 88 10.56 -3.70 3.21
N MET A 89 9.24 -3.55 3.15
CA MET A 89 8.58 -2.24 3.15
C MET A 89 8.89 -1.49 4.45
N ARG A 90 8.68 -2.14 5.60
CA ARG A 90 9.05 -1.55 6.90
C ARG A 90 10.50 -1.08 6.92
N TYR A 91 11.43 -1.96 6.52
CA TYR A 91 12.85 -1.61 6.47
C TYR A 91 13.13 -0.43 5.53
N ALA A 92 12.54 -0.45 4.35
CA ALA A 92 12.76 0.57 3.34
C ALA A 92 12.26 1.95 3.78
N MET A 93 11.17 2.01 4.55
CA MET A 93 10.51 3.26 4.93
C MET A 93 10.93 3.78 6.31
N THR A 94 11.46 2.92 7.19
CA THR A 94 11.89 3.35 8.53
C THR A 94 12.90 4.51 8.47
N GLY A 95 12.57 5.61 9.16
CA GLY A 95 13.43 6.81 9.22
C GLY A 95 13.48 7.60 7.93
N THR A 96 12.47 7.49 7.08
CA THR A 96 12.34 8.27 5.84
C THR A 96 11.05 9.08 5.83
N PRO A 97 10.92 10.10 4.96
CA PRO A 97 9.67 10.83 4.75
C PRO A 97 8.51 9.99 4.21
N LEU A 98 8.75 8.74 3.81
CA LEU A 98 7.73 7.81 3.32
C LEU A 98 7.01 7.06 4.45
N TRP A 99 7.51 7.16 5.67
CA TRP A 99 6.84 6.59 6.85
C TRP A 99 5.48 7.24 7.06
N GLY A 100 4.46 6.44 7.27
CA GLY A 100 3.09 6.92 7.44
C GLY A 100 2.33 7.18 6.15
N SER A 101 2.88 6.85 4.98
CA SER A 101 2.18 6.98 3.70
C SER A 101 1.01 5.99 3.60
N TYR A 102 0.01 6.34 2.80
CA TYR A 102 -1.10 5.44 2.49
C TYR A 102 -0.66 4.32 1.54
N ILE A 103 -1.20 3.13 1.73
CA ILE A 103 -0.95 1.98 0.86
C ILE A 103 -2.24 1.22 0.60
N THR A 104 -2.51 0.86 -0.67
CA THR A 104 -3.73 0.20 -1.09
C THR A 104 -3.50 -0.71 -2.30
N ASP A 105 -4.49 -1.54 -2.63
CA ASP A 105 -4.53 -2.33 -3.85
C ASP A 105 -5.40 -1.65 -4.92
N ILE A 106 -4.98 -1.70 -6.21
CA ILE A 106 -5.80 -1.17 -7.31
C ILE A 106 -6.91 -2.15 -7.74
N ILE A 107 -6.70 -3.45 -7.59
CA ILE A 107 -7.72 -4.49 -7.77
C ILE A 107 -8.13 -4.98 -6.38
N LYS A 108 -9.20 -4.37 -5.85
CA LYS A 108 -9.71 -4.66 -4.51
C LYS A 108 -10.52 -5.96 -4.51
N TYR A 109 -10.53 -6.68 -3.39
CA TYR A 109 -11.37 -7.88 -3.16
C TYR A 109 -11.13 -9.06 -4.12
N TYR A 110 -10.06 -9.01 -4.92
CA TYR A 110 -9.63 -10.14 -5.74
C TYR A 110 -8.27 -10.62 -5.27
N GLN A 111 -8.24 -11.85 -4.78
CA GLN A 111 -7.03 -12.46 -4.24
C GLN A 111 -6.40 -13.39 -5.28
N GLU A 112 -5.19 -13.10 -5.71
CA GLU A 112 -4.43 -13.91 -6.65
C GLU A 112 -2.92 -13.67 -6.48
N VAL A 113 -2.14 -14.74 -6.43
CA VAL A 113 -0.67 -14.69 -6.30
C VAL A 113 -0.01 -14.36 -7.64
N ASP A 114 -0.61 -14.87 -8.72
CA ASP A 114 -0.10 -14.68 -10.08
C ASP A 114 -0.62 -13.36 -10.66
N SER A 115 0.26 -12.37 -10.77
CA SER A 115 -0.07 -11.05 -11.31
C SER A 115 -0.64 -11.10 -12.74
N SER A 116 -0.25 -12.10 -13.57
CA SER A 116 -0.78 -12.25 -14.91
C SER A 116 -2.25 -12.65 -14.91
N LYS A 117 -2.65 -13.50 -13.95
CA LYS A 117 -4.06 -13.85 -13.74
C LYS A 117 -4.86 -12.69 -13.18
N ALA A 118 -4.29 -11.91 -12.24
CA ALA A 118 -4.95 -10.72 -11.73
C ALA A 118 -5.21 -9.69 -12.85
N VAL A 119 -4.25 -9.45 -13.72
CA VAL A 119 -4.42 -8.57 -14.90
C VAL A 119 -5.46 -9.14 -15.88
N LYS A 120 -5.45 -10.47 -16.12
CA LYS A 120 -6.46 -11.11 -16.97
C LYS A 120 -7.86 -10.96 -16.37
N TYR A 121 -8.00 -11.17 -15.05
CA TYR A 121 -9.25 -10.95 -14.35
C TYR A 121 -9.76 -9.52 -14.53
N ALA A 122 -8.91 -8.52 -14.27
CA ALA A 122 -9.23 -7.12 -14.44
C ALA A 122 -9.76 -6.80 -15.85
N LYS A 123 -9.08 -7.30 -16.89
CA LYS A 123 -9.49 -7.12 -18.30
C LYS A 123 -10.81 -7.82 -18.64
N SER A 124 -11.11 -8.95 -18.02
CA SER A 124 -12.34 -9.70 -18.27
C SER A 124 -13.54 -9.24 -17.44
N HIS A 125 -13.33 -8.33 -16.46
CA HIS A 125 -14.37 -7.81 -15.57
C HIS A 125 -14.34 -6.27 -15.53
N PRO A 126 -14.68 -5.60 -16.65
CA PRO A 126 -14.58 -4.14 -16.75
C PRO A 126 -15.41 -3.40 -15.72
N GLU A 127 -16.56 -3.95 -15.32
CA GLU A 127 -17.42 -3.34 -14.29
C GLU A 127 -16.76 -3.37 -12.92
N VAL A 128 -16.07 -4.48 -12.58
CA VAL A 128 -15.30 -4.56 -11.33
C VAL A 128 -14.16 -3.56 -11.33
N MET A 129 -13.47 -3.43 -12.46
CA MET A 129 -12.39 -2.44 -12.59
C MET A 129 -12.91 -1.01 -12.48
N LYS A 130 -14.06 -0.71 -13.07
CA LYS A 130 -14.68 0.61 -12.91
C LYS A 130 -14.96 0.92 -11.44
N GLN A 131 -15.53 -0.02 -10.69
CA GLN A 131 -15.77 0.14 -9.25
C GLN A 131 -14.46 0.33 -8.47
N ASN A 132 -13.41 -0.43 -8.78
CA ASN A 132 -12.11 -0.28 -8.16
C ASN A 132 -11.46 1.08 -8.45
N ILE A 133 -11.61 1.58 -9.67
CA ILE A 133 -11.11 2.91 -10.07
C ILE A 133 -11.85 4.02 -9.29
N GLU A 134 -13.17 3.94 -9.20
CA GLU A 134 -13.95 4.91 -8.43
C GLU A 134 -13.62 4.85 -6.92
N ALA A 135 -13.42 3.64 -6.37
CA ALA A 135 -12.97 3.48 -5.00
C ALA A 135 -11.59 4.12 -4.78
N PHE A 136 -10.64 3.90 -5.70
CA PHE A 136 -9.30 4.51 -5.58
C PHE A 136 -9.35 6.04 -5.73
N LYS A 137 -10.19 6.58 -6.59
CA LYS A 137 -10.41 8.02 -6.68
C LYS A 137 -11.01 8.60 -5.39
N ASP A 138 -11.92 7.86 -4.73
CA ASP A 138 -12.48 8.27 -3.44
C ASP A 138 -11.40 8.25 -2.33
N GLU A 139 -10.52 7.23 -2.32
CA GLU A 139 -9.35 7.20 -1.42
C GLU A 139 -8.47 8.45 -1.63
N LEU A 140 -8.12 8.79 -2.87
CA LEU A 140 -7.31 9.98 -3.20
C LEU A 140 -8.00 11.28 -2.77
N ARG A 141 -9.31 11.38 -2.96
CA ARG A 141 -10.12 12.52 -2.52
C ARG A 141 -10.06 12.69 -1.00
N LEU A 142 -10.20 11.59 -0.24
CA LEU A 142 -10.18 11.59 1.23
C LEU A 142 -8.77 11.91 1.77
N LEU A 143 -7.73 11.44 1.10
CA LEU A 143 -6.35 11.78 1.45
C LEU A 143 -6.05 13.27 1.24
N GLY A 144 -6.75 13.90 0.30
CA GLY A 144 -6.57 15.31 -0.05
C GLY A 144 -5.25 15.60 -0.77
N GLY A 145 -5.11 16.81 -1.28
CA GLY A 145 -3.90 17.25 -1.97
C GLY A 145 -3.68 16.59 -3.33
N ASN A 146 -2.43 16.51 -3.74
CA ASN A 146 -1.99 15.86 -4.98
C ASN A 146 -0.81 14.92 -4.68
N PRO A 147 -1.06 13.74 -4.13
CA PRO A 147 0.00 12.83 -3.73
C PRO A 147 0.80 12.31 -4.92
N VAL A 148 2.06 12.01 -4.68
CA VAL A 148 2.85 11.18 -5.61
C VAL A 148 2.41 9.74 -5.46
N ILE A 149 1.98 9.12 -6.57
CA ILE A 149 1.54 7.73 -6.60
C ILE A 149 2.75 6.84 -6.90
N ILE A 150 3.02 5.88 -6.04
CA ILE A 150 4.13 4.92 -6.17
C ILE A 150 3.55 3.55 -6.52
N ALA A 151 3.65 3.19 -7.79
CA ALA A 151 3.19 1.92 -8.32
C ALA A 151 4.17 0.79 -7.98
N LEU A 152 3.70 -0.25 -7.32
CA LEU A 152 4.48 -1.43 -6.97
C LEU A 152 4.41 -2.46 -8.11
N GLY A 153 5.38 -2.40 -9.02
CA GLY A 153 5.52 -3.29 -10.17
C GLY A 153 4.89 -2.78 -11.48
N ASP A 154 5.22 -3.47 -12.59
CA ASP A 154 4.86 -3.05 -13.95
C ASP A 154 3.34 -3.08 -14.20
N ALA A 155 2.67 -4.12 -13.74
CA ALA A 155 1.23 -4.29 -13.96
C ALA A 155 0.44 -3.14 -13.33
N THR A 156 0.72 -2.82 -12.09
CA THR A 156 0.10 -1.70 -11.36
C THR A 156 0.39 -0.37 -12.04
N TYR A 157 1.66 -0.14 -12.41
CA TYR A 157 2.06 1.09 -13.10
C TYR A 157 1.28 1.30 -14.40
N ASN A 158 1.16 0.26 -15.24
CA ASN A 158 0.46 0.34 -16.51
C ASN A 158 -1.03 0.67 -16.32
N ILE A 159 -1.68 0.02 -15.35
CA ILE A 159 -3.09 0.30 -15.00
C ILE A 159 -3.25 1.77 -14.56
N LEU A 160 -2.41 2.23 -13.64
CA LEU A 160 -2.48 3.61 -13.12
C LEU A 160 -2.22 4.66 -14.19
N LYS A 161 -1.26 4.41 -15.10
CA LYS A 161 -0.97 5.31 -16.22
C LYS A 161 -2.13 5.39 -17.22
N GLU A 162 -2.84 4.29 -17.45
CA GLU A 162 -4.03 4.26 -18.29
C GLU A 162 -5.19 5.07 -17.66
N ILE A 163 -5.36 4.95 -16.32
CA ILE A 163 -6.47 5.61 -15.61
C ILE A 163 -6.23 7.12 -15.46
N PHE A 164 -5.03 7.53 -15.02
CA PHE A 164 -4.76 8.91 -14.58
C PHE A 164 -3.92 9.71 -15.56
N ASN A 165 -3.30 9.07 -16.57
CA ASN A 165 -2.48 9.68 -17.59
C ASN A 165 -1.50 10.72 -17.03
N SER A 166 -1.85 12.03 -17.06
CA SER A 166 -1.01 13.14 -16.57
C SER A 166 -1.57 13.84 -15.34
N GLU A 167 -2.63 13.33 -14.75
CA GLU A 167 -3.31 13.97 -13.59
C GLU A 167 -2.44 13.92 -12.33
N TYR A 168 -1.69 12.83 -12.14
CA TYR A 168 -0.80 12.62 -10.99
C TYR A 168 0.63 12.31 -11.42
N HIS A 169 1.58 12.62 -10.55
CA HIS A 169 2.94 12.06 -10.66
C HIS A 169 2.92 10.59 -10.27
N ILE A 170 3.09 9.71 -11.24
CA ILE A 170 3.11 8.26 -11.04
C ILE A 170 4.52 7.76 -11.30
N ILE A 171 5.18 7.25 -10.26
CA ILE A 171 6.49 6.61 -10.35
C ILE A 171 6.34 5.10 -10.16
N LYS A 172 7.28 4.34 -10.71
CA LYS A 172 7.29 2.88 -10.62
C LYS A 172 8.51 2.42 -9.84
N ILE A 173 8.28 1.50 -8.90
CA ILE A 173 9.34 0.73 -8.27
C ILE A 173 9.04 -0.78 -8.38
N LYS A 174 10.03 -1.63 -8.15
CA LYS A 174 9.79 -3.06 -8.02
C LYS A 174 8.83 -3.34 -6.87
N HIS A 175 8.03 -4.38 -7.01
CA HIS A 175 7.23 -4.87 -5.88
C HIS A 175 8.16 -5.46 -4.81
N TYR A 176 7.91 -5.22 -3.55
CA TYR A 176 8.76 -5.66 -2.45
C TYR A 176 8.86 -7.20 -2.30
N SER A 177 7.93 -7.95 -2.88
CA SER A 177 8.03 -9.42 -2.97
C SER A 177 9.01 -9.91 -4.04
N PHE A 178 9.51 -9.01 -4.90
CA PHE A 178 10.50 -9.37 -5.91
C PHE A 178 11.79 -9.91 -5.28
N THR A 179 12.55 -10.72 -6.05
CA THR A 179 13.84 -11.28 -5.61
C THR A 179 14.91 -10.18 -5.58
N ILE A 180 14.89 -9.37 -4.53
CA ILE A 180 15.80 -8.23 -4.28
C ILE A 180 16.09 -8.16 -2.79
N GLY A 181 17.30 -7.80 -2.43
CA GLY A 181 17.69 -7.55 -1.03
C GLY A 181 16.96 -6.33 -0.44
N LYS A 182 16.75 -6.32 0.88
CA LYS A 182 16.05 -5.21 1.53
C LYS A 182 16.81 -3.88 1.44
N GLU A 183 18.15 -3.93 1.44
CA GLU A 183 19.04 -2.77 1.30
C GLU A 183 18.95 -2.18 -0.11
N GLU A 184 19.00 -3.04 -1.12
CA GLU A 184 18.87 -2.63 -2.52
C GLU A 184 17.46 -2.10 -2.80
N TYR A 185 16.43 -2.75 -2.27
CA TYR A 185 15.05 -2.27 -2.37
C TYR A 185 14.88 -0.88 -1.76
N ARG A 186 15.45 -0.64 -0.56
CA ARG A 186 15.47 0.68 0.07
C ARG A 186 16.15 1.72 -0.80
N LYS A 187 17.32 1.38 -1.37
CA LYS A 187 18.06 2.26 -2.26
C LYS A 187 17.25 2.65 -3.49
N GLU A 188 16.67 1.68 -4.22
CA GLU A 188 15.82 1.92 -5.38
C GLU A 188 14.61 2.82 -5.04
N LEU A 189 13.96 2.54 -3.91
CA LEU A 189 12.83 3.34 -3.46
C LEU A 189 13.24 4.80 -3.21
N LEU A 190 14.30 5.03 -2.46
CA LEU A 190 14.74 6.39 -2.10
C LEU A 190 15.22 7.17 -3.32
N GLU A 191 15.96 6.55 -4.23
CA GLU A 191 16.37 7.16 -5.50
C GLU A 191 15.17 7.57 -6.37
N ALA A 192 14.12 6.73 -6.42
CA ALA A 192 12.92 7.00 -7.20
C ALA A 192 12.09 8.17 -6.64
N VAL A 193 12.07 8.37 -5.32
CA VAL A 193 11.27 9.43 -4.68
C VAL A 193 12.07 10.69 -4.37
N GLU A 194 13.39 10.69 -4.51
CA GLU A 194 14.27 11.84 -4.22
C GLU A 194 13.76 13.15 -4.81
N PRO A 195 13.30 13.21 -6.08
CA PRO A 195 12.80 14.45 -6.67
C PRO A 195 11.55 15.03 -6.00
N PHE A 196 10.86 14.26 -5.16
CA PHE A 196 9.58 14.59 -4.52
C PHE A 196 9.69 14.76 -3.00
N ILE A 197 10.86 14.50 -2.45
CA ILE A 197 11.16 14.71 -1.01
C ILE A 197 11.94 16.03 -0.89
N ASN A 198 11.22 17.12 -0.68
CA ASN A 198 11.81 18.44 -0.39
C ASN A 198 11.32 18.95 0.97
#